data_67431f1fddf320a52368b17253e6317e
#
_entry.id   67431f1fddf320a52368b17253e6317e
#
_cell.length_a   1.000
_cell.length_b   1.000
_cell.length_c   1.000
_cell.angle_alpha   90.00
_cell.angle_beta   90.00
_cell.angle_gamma   90.00
#
_symmetry.space_group_name_H-M   'P 1'
#
loop_
_entity.id
_entity.type
_entity.pdbx_description
1 polymer ?
#
loop_
_entity_poly.entity_id
_entity_poly.type
_entity_poly.pdbx_seq_one_letter_code
_entity_poly.pdbx_strand_id
1 'polypeptide(L)'
;MKTKIMTLGCAAALSCGAAHAAGPSVELNAPFEPVGKNVAMVLSLHRHAIFESPEGKECPDGRNVAHVEQYMAQFPTELARAANEVRYGYGYGNRGPNGENVLAKPLSIEDPIPFKPSQSVLAPGIDLDDRISPEDYESPDGRKGVDNQFNRILGCVEAFREGGLSHYTVNRNLHLLSQRMIIEISDLDDIRNDPEVTVRTYRGLDPINYSTDDKPTPGGTQRLDRQRGARFEVTTKGKIVGGVLLTDPVDLNFPWRPNTGANDYKLRGARIRVALSATPEGYVAKGHLAGFADIPTWWAGFMKAYGGRMQDVSNLSAPSIYRALLNYADGYPDESGKNTAVSITYDVQFVSVHIVPTGPDLMPAAQVAGRDQRK
;
A
#
# COMPACT_ATOMS: atom_id res chain seq x y z
N MET A 1 3.52 15.05 -77.08
CA MET A 1 2.57 15.33 -75.98
C MET A 1 3.17 14.86 -74.66
N LYS A 2 3.65 15.78 -73.84
CA LYS A 2 4.26 15.48 -72.56
C LYS A 2 3.30 15.98 -71.45
N THR A 3 2.67 15.06 -70.74
CA THR A 3 1.77 15.34 -69.60
C THR A 3 2.59 15.53 -68.36
N LYS A 4 2.54 16.71 -67.75
CA LYS A 4 3.12 17.01 -66.46
C LYS A 4 2.11 16.61 -65.36
N ILE A 5 2.51 15.70 -64.48
CA ILE A 5 1.78 15.40 -63.25
C ILE A 5 2.32 16.33 -62.16
N MET A 6 1.43 17.12 -61.60
CA MET A 6 1.69 18.08 -60.51
C MET A 6 1.34 17.37 -59.20
N THR A 7 2.34 17.00 -58.41
CA THR A 7 2.18 16.43 -57.06
C THR A 7 1.99 17.56 -56.05
N LEU A 8 0.79 17.60 -55.46
CA LEU A 8 0.47 18.49 -54.34
C LEU A 8 0.91 17.79 -53.07
N GLY A 9 1.94 18.28 -52.42
CA GLY A 9 2.37 17.82 -51.09
C GLY A 9 1.54 18.49 -49.98
N CYS A 10 0.70 17.71 -49.33
CA CYS A 10 0.06 18.11 -48.07
C CYS A 10 1.03 17.85 -46.93
N ALA A 11 1.64 18.90 -46.38
CA ALA A 11 2.36 18.83 -45.11
C ALA A 11 1.33 18.91 -43.97
N ALA A 12 1.00 17.76 -43.38
CA ALA A 12 0.26 17.72 -42.16
C ALA A 12 1.24 17.92 -40.98
N ALA A 13 1.16 19.09 -40.37
CA ALA A 13 1.83 19.34 -39.09
C ALA A 13 1.09 18.57 -37.99
N LEU A 14 1.67 17.48 -37.57
CA LEU A 14 1.28 16.80 -36.34
C LEU A 14 1.76 17.63 -35.14
N SER A 15 0.88 18.44 -34.60
CA SER A 15 1.05 19.00 -33.25
C SER A 15 0.89 17.87 -32.25
N CYS A 16 2.00 17.31 -31.74
CA CYS A 16 2.00 16.51 -30.52
C CYS A 16 1.60 17.42 -29.36
N GLY A 17 0.30 17.49 -29.09
CA GLY A 17 -0.22 17.98 -27.83
C GLY A 17 0.17 16.98 -26.75
N ALA A 18 1.09 17.36 -25.87
CA ALA A 18 1.32 16.64 -24.63
C ALA A 18 -0.02 16.61 -23.86
N ALA A 19 -0.69 15.48 -23.87
CA ALA A 19 -1.81 15.24 -22.98
C ALA A 19 -1.21 15.18 -21.57
N HIS A 20 -1.24 16.31 -20.88
CA HIS A 20 -1.14 16.31 -19.44
C HIS A 20 -2.30 15.46 -18.95
N ALA A 21 -2.00 14.31 -18.34
CA ALA A 21 -2.99 13.56 -17.59
C ALA A 21 -3.41 14.47 -16.43
N ALA A 22 -4.48 15.23 -16.65
CA ALA A 22 -5.17 15.90 -15.57
C ALA A 22 -5.52 14.82 -14.57
N GLY A 23 -5.08 14.97 -13.33
CA GLY A 23 -5.53 14.13 -12.24
C GLY A 23 -7.06 14.05 -12.26
N PRO A 24 -7.66 12.97 -11.73
CA PRO A 24 -9.07 12.73 -11.87
C PRO A 24 -9.85 13.97 -11.42
N SER A 25 -10.47 14.65 -12.39
CA SER A 25 -11.43 15.70 -12.11
C SER A 25 -12.62 15.02 -11.47
N VAL A 26 -12.88 15.34 -10.22
CA VAL A 26 -14.01 14.81 -9.47
C VAL A 26 -15.27 15.48 -10.06
N GLU A 27 -15.97 14.80 -10.96
CA GLU A 27 -17.32 15.22 -11.36
C GLU A 27 -18.28 14.90 -10.22
N LEU A 28 -18.54 15.91 -9.39
CA LEU A 28 -19.52 15.86 -8.31
C LEU A 28 -20.93 16.22 -8.87
N ASN A 29 -21.48 15.38 -9.73
CA ASN A 29 -22.73 15.67 -10.42
C ASN A 29 -23.98 15.06 -9.77
N ALA A 30 -23.91 14.57 -8.53
CA ALA A 30 -25.11 14.12 -7.82
C ALA A 30 -25.30 14.89 -6.52
N PRO A 31 -26.53 15.31 -6.18
CA PRO A 31 -26.85 15.86 -4.88
C PRO A 31 -26.94 14.70 -3.87
N PHE A 32 -25.80 14.22 -3.40
CA PHE A 32 -25.78 13.34 -2.24
C PHE A 32 -25.55 14.21 -1.01
N GLU A 33 -26.55 14.32 -0.17
CA GLU A 33 -26.37 14.91 1.14
C GLU A 33 -25.90 13.83 2.12
N PRO A 34 -24.81 14.07 2.89
CA PRO A 34 -24.40 13.16 3.95
C PRO A 34 -25.58 12.92 4.91
N VAL A 35 -25.81 11.67 5.29
CA VAL A 35 -26.79 11.36 6.33
C VAL A 35 -26.24 11.85 7.68
N GLY A 36 -26.67 13.05 8.09
CA GLY A 36 -26.03 13.78 9.17
C GLY A 36 -24.67 14.33 8.76
N LYS A 37 -23.88 14.81 9.71
CA LYS A 37 -22.54 15.38 9.49
C LYS A 37 -21.41 14.33 9.45
N ASN A 38 -21.72 13.05 9.17
CA ASN A 38 -20.78 11.96 9.26
C ASN A 38 -20.80 11.07 8.01
N VAL A 39 -19.64 10.70 7.53
CA VAL A 39 -19.45 9.71 6.46
C VAL A 39 -18.45 8.66 6.92
N ALA A 40 -18.91 7.41 7.03
CA ALA A 40 -18.03 6.28 7.30
C ALA A 40 -17.70 5.53 6.01
N MET A 41 -16.46 5.09 5.86
CA MET A 41 -15.98 4.42 4.66
C MET A 41 -15.06 3.25 5.03
N VAL A 42 -15.20 2.12 4.35
CA VAL A 42 -14.38 0.92 4.56
C VAL A 42 -13.38 0.73 3.42
N LEU A 43 -12.18 0.34 3.75
CA LEU A 43 -11.10 0.06 2.80
C LEU A 43 -11.49 -1.10 1.86
N SER A 44 -11.52 -0.86 0.58
CA SER A 44 -11.90 -1.81 -0.47
C SER A 44 -10.75 -2.19 -1.40
N LEU A 45 -9.72 -1.36 -1.51
CA LEU A 45 -8.49 -1.64 -2.25
C LEU A 45 -7.30 -1.14 -1.45
N HIS A 46 -6.21 -1.90 -1.49
CA HIS A 46 -4.94 -1.54 -0.86
C HIS A 46 -3.80 -2.20 -1.64
N ARG A 47 -2.82 -1.41 -2.04
CA ARG A 47 -1.59 -1.88 -2.66
C ARG A 47 -0.46 -0.89 -2.43
N HIS A 48 0.80 -1.35 -2.52
CA HIS A 48 1.93 -0.42 -2.53
C HIS A 48 1.81 0.53 -3.73
N ALA A 49 1.92 1.83 -3.47
CA ALA A 49 1.91 2.84 -4.50
C ALA A 49 3.28 2.93 -5.14
N ILE A 50 3.42 2.37 -6.34
CA ILE A 50 4.67 2.27 -7.09
C ILE A 50 4.52 3.02 -8.40
N PHE A 51 5.54 3.78 -8.76
CA PHE A 51 5.60 4.42 -10.07
C PHE A 51 6.07 3.42 -11.13
N GLU A 52 5.30 3.31 -12.20
CA GLU A 52 5.60 2.46 -13.35
C GLU A 52 5.51 3.28 -14.63
N SER A 53 6.63 3.46 -15.32
CA SER A 53 6.61 4.06 -16.65
C SER A 53 6.25 3.00 -17.71
N PRO A 54 5.58 3.37 -18.81
CA PRO A 54 5.25 2.43 -19.88
C PRO A 54 6.48 1.71 -20.47
N GLU A 55 7.64 2.36 -20.40
CA GLU A 55 8.89 1.87 -20.98
C GLU A 55 9.83 1.22 -19.95
N GLY A 56 9.45 1.21 -18.67
CA GLY A 56 10.25 0.64 -17.58
C GLY A 56 11.56 1.39 -17.31
N LYS A 57 11.64 2.67 -17.67
CA LYS A 57 12.85 3.51 -17.51
C LYS A 57 13.31 3.67 -16.06
N GLU A 58 12.40 3.49 -15.12
CA GLU A 58 12.68 3.51 -13.68
C GLU A 58 13.55 2.34 -13.23
N CYS A 59 13.70 1.30 -14.06
CA CYS A 59 14.50 0.11 -13.77
C CYS A 59 15.62 -0.10 -14.80
N PRO A 60 16.62 0.82 -14.91
CA PRO A 60 17.65 0.74 -15.94
C PRO A 60 18.55 -0.49 -15.80
N ASP A 61 18.72 -1.02 -14.58
CA ASP A 61 19.48 -2.24 -14.30
C ASP A 61 18.62 -3.51 -14.49
N GLY A 62 17.40 -3.35 -15.01
CA GLY A 62 16.40 -4.39 -15.14
C GLY A 62 15.62 -4.60 -13.84
N ARG A 63 14.63 -5.48 -13.91
CA ARG A 63 13.76 -5.82 -12.76
C ARG A 63 14.40 -6.87 -11.87
N ASN A 64 14.02 -6.86 -10.60
CA ASN A 64 14.24 -7.98 -9.70
C ASN A 64 13.22 -9.06 -10.06
N VAL A 65 13.62 -9.98 -10.92
CA VAL A 65 12.81 -11.13 -11.33
C VAL A 65 12.81 -12.19 -10.24
N ALA A 66 12.03 -13.25 -10.43
CA ALA A 66 11.88 -14.30 -9.43
C ALA A 66 13.25 -14.73 -8.87
N HIS A 67 13.37 -14.69 -7.55
CA HIS A 67 14.61 -15.04 -6.85
C HIS A 67 15.14 -16.41 -7.28
N VAL A 68 14.25 -17.36 -7.54
CA VAL A 68 14.61 -18.69 -8.03
C VAL A 68 15.29 -18.64 -9.41
N GLU A 69 14.85 -17.77 -10.31
CA GLU A 69 15.46 -17.62 -11.65
C GLU A 69 16.86 -17.01 -11.54
N GLN A 70 17.02 -15.98 -10.71
CA GLN A 70 18.33 -15.37 -10.46
C GLN A 70 19.29 -16.39 -9.81
N TYR A 71 18.78 -17.15 -8.85
CA TYR A 71 19.51 -18.22 -8.20
C TYR A 71 19.94 -19.31 -9.19
N MET A 72 19.02 -19.77 -10.06
CA MET A 72 19.31 -20.78 -11.08
C MET A 72 20.32 -20.28 -12.12
N ALA A 73 20.27 -19.02 -12.50
CA ALA A 73 21.23 -18.41 -13.41
C ALA A 73 22.64 -18.29 -12.79
N GLN A 74 22.72 -17.93 -11.50
CA GLN A 74 23.99 -17.79 -10.78
C GLN A 74 24.62 -19.13 -10.42
N PHE A 75 23.80 -20.16 -10.18
CA PHE A 75 24.23 -21.50 -9.80
C PHE A 75 23.67 -22.55 -10.77
N PRO A 76 24.23 -22.66 -12.00
CA PRO A 76 23.63 -23.46 -13.08
C PRO A 76 23.68 -24.96 -12.85
N THR A 77 24.56 -25.47 -11.98
CA THR A 77 24.65 -26.92 -11.71
C THR A 77 23.91 -27.30 -10.42
N GLU A 78 23.40 -28.54 -10.37
CA GLU A 78 22.77 -29.06 -9.14
C GLU A 78 23.72 -29.08 -7.95
N LEU A 79 24.99 -29.39 -8.18
CA LEU A 79 25.99 -29.41 -7.13
C LEU A 79 26.26 -28.00 -6.57
N ALA A 80 26.35 -26.99 -7.44
CA ALA A 80 26.53 -25.61 -7.03
C ALA A 80 25.30 -25.09 -6.27
N ARG A 81 24.08 -25.47 -6.70
CA ARG A 81 22.84 -25.15 -6.00
C ARG A 81 22.78 -25.79 -4.63
N ALA A 82 23.05 -27.09 -4.51
CA ALA A 82 23.04 -27.80 -3.23
C ALA A 82 24.05 -27.22 -2.24
N ALA A 83 25.25 -26.90 -2.70
CA ALA A 83 26.27 -26.26 -1.85
C ALA A 83 25.83 -24.90 -1.36
N ASN A 84 25.11 -24.14 -2.19
CA ASN A 84 24.64 -22.81 -1.86
C ASN A 84 23.37 -22.82 -0.99
N GLU A 85 22.49 -23.79 -1.17
CA GLU A 85 21.34 -24.02 -0.28
C GLU A 85 21.79 -24.27 1.15
N VAL A 86 22.85 -25.03 1.33
CA VAL A 86 23.47 -25.23 2.65
C VAL A 86 24.10 -23.94 3.18
N ARG A 87 24.76 -23.18 2.32
CA ARG A 87 25.51 -21.98 2.72
C ARG A 87 24.62 -20.78 3.03
N TYR A 88 23.56 -20.55 2.24
CA TYR A 88 22.77 -19.32 2.31
C TYR A 88 21.32 -19.56 2.75
N GLY A 89 20.97 -20.79 3.06
CA GLY A 89 19.63 -21.11 3.54
C GLY A 89 18.53 -20.91 2.49
N TYR A 90 18.86 -21.06 1.22
CA TYR A 90 17.87 -21.08 0.17
C TYR A 90 17.04 -22.34 0.27
N GLY A 91 15.77 -22.16 0.39
CA GLY A 91 14.83 -23.24 0.57
C GLY A 91 13.97 -23.03 1.81
N TYR A 92 13.07 -23.95 2.08
CA TYR A 92 12.12 -23.88 3.18
C TYR A 92 12.76 -23.77 4.59
N GLY A 93 14.08 -23.92 4.70
CA GLY A 93 14.80 -23.90 5.97
C GLY A 93 15.24 -22.51 6.44
N ASN A 94 15.41 -21.55 5.56
CA ASN A 94 15.90 -20.19 5.84
C ASN A 94 17.03 -20.15 6.90
N ARG A 95 17.99 -21.07 6.78
CA ARG A 95 19.11 -21.19 7.71
C ARG A 95 20.41 -20.83 7.03
N GLY A 96 21.20 -20.02 7.69
CA GLY A 96 22.57 -19.73 7.28
C GLY A 96 23.52 -20.92 7.53
N PRO A 97 24.78 -20.80 7.10
CA PRO A 97 25.76 -21.88 7.14
C PRO A 97 26.07 -22.40 8.56
N ASN A 98 25.88 -21.59 9.59
CA ASN A 98 26.05 -21.99 10.99
C ASN A 98 24.69 -22.23 11.71
N GLY A 99 23.60 -22.45 10.96
CA GLY A 99 22.28 -22.70 11.50
C GLY A 99 21.51 -21.43 11.91
N GLU A 100 22.01 -20.25 11.54
CA GLU A 100 21.32 -18.98 11.80
C GLU A 100 19.94 -18.96 11.14
N ASN A 101 18.96 -18.43 11.84
CA ASN A 101 17.67 -18.10 11.24
C ASN A 101 17.81 -16.77 10.48
N VAL A 102 17.98 -16.84 9.16
CA VAL A 102 18.20 -15.68 8.28
C VAL A 102 17.00 -14.73 8.29
N LEU A 103 15.80 -15.23 8.54
CA LEU A 103 14.61 -14.42 8.64
C LEU A 103 14.59 -13.59 9.93
N ALA A 104 15.04 -14.18 11.04
CA ALA A 104 15.16 -13.48 12.31
C ALA A 104 16.42 -12.59 12.38
N LYS A 105 17.48 -12.98 11.65
CA LYS A 105 18.77 -12.29 11.62
C LYS A 105 19.23 -12.06 10.18
N PRO A 106 18.56 -11.19 9.40
CA PRO A 106 18.82 -11.03 7.97
C PRO A 106 20.21 -10.51 7.63
N LEU A 107 20.91 -9.91 8.59
CA LEU A 107 22.30 -9.46 8.41
C LEU A 107 23.35 -10.51 8.79
N SER A 108 22.94 -11.71 9.23
CA SER A 108 23.89 -12.77 9.63
C SER A 108 24.62 -13.42 8.46
N ILE A 109 24.13 -13.23 7.25
CA ILE A 109 24.76 -13.69 6.02
C ILE A 109 24.94 -12.56 5.02
N GLU A 110 25.90 -12.71 4.13
CA GLU A 110 26.04 -11.85 2.97
C GLU A 110 24.87 -12.06 2.01
N ASP A 111 24.40 -10.97 1.37
CA ASP A 111 23.37 -11.08 0.36
C ASP A 111 23.98 -11.57 -0.96
N PRO A 112 23.60 -12.77 -1.45
CA PRO A 112 24.22 -13.33 -2.65
C PRO A 112 23.65 -12.75 -3.95
N ILE A 113 22.52 -12.03 -3.88
CA ILE A 113 21.84 -11.52 -5.06
C ILE A 113 21.76 -10.00 -5.01
N PRO A 114 22.45 -9.30 -5.93
CA PRO A 114 22.42 -7.85 -5.98
C PRO A 114 20.97 -7.32 -6.11
N PHE A 115 20.61 -6.41 -5.21
CA PHE A 115 19.35 -5.71 -5.24
C PHE A 115 19.38 -4.60 -6.31
N LYS A 116 18.31 -4.48 -7.08
CA LYS A 116 18.13 -3.47 -8.13
C LYS A 116 17.03 -2.48 -7.70
N PRO A 117 17.39 -1.31 -7.18
CA PRO A 117 16.43 -0.30 -6.77
C PRO A 117 15.77 0.37 -7.97
N SER A 118 14.57 0.93 -7.77
CA SER A 118 14.01 1.90 -8.72
C SER A 118 14.81 3.19 -8.71
N GLN A 119 15.11 3.70 -9.89
CA GLN A 119 15.80 4.98 -10.10
C GLN A 119 14.84 6.08 -10.56
N SER A 120 13.54 5.90 -10.37
CA SER A 120 12.56 6.93 -10.66
C SER A 120 12.81 8.17 -9.83
N VAL A 121 12.57 9.33 -10.44
CA VAL A 121 12.44 10.64 -9.78
C VAL A 121 10.97 10.94 -9.46
N LEU A 122 10.06 10.11 -9.95
CA LEU A 122 8.62 10.20 -9.72
C LEU A 122 8.18 9.08 -8.77
N ALA A 123 7.30 9.40 -7.84
CA ALA A 123 6.56 8.41 -7.04
C ALA A 123 5.18 8.93 -6.66
N PRO A 124 4.14 8.09 -6.65
CA PRO A 124 2.89 8.44 -6.02
C PRO A 124 3.08 8.55 -4.51
N GLY A 125 2.42 9.49 -3.85
CA GLY A 125 2.54 9.63 -2.40
C GLY A 125 2.09 10.96 -1.83
N ILE A 126 2.51 11.22 -0.61
CA ILE A 126 2.19 12.39 0.20
C ILE A 126 3.50 12.95 0.75
N ASP A 127 3.60 14.26 0.87
CA ASP A 127 4.61 14.94 1.68
C ASP A 127 4.28 14.67 3.16
N LEU A 128 5.14 13.93 3.85
CA LEU A 128 4.91 13.48 5.23
C LEU A 128 5.54 14.39 6.27
N ASP A 129 6.60 15.11 5.93
CA ASP A 129 7.36 15.93 6.86
C ASP A 129 7.24 17.44 6.58
N ASP A 130 6.44 17.83 5.59
CA ASP A 130 6.20 19.21 5.15
C ASP A 130 7.50 19.91 4.69
N ARG A 131 8.43 19.15 4.08
CA ARG A 131 9.73 19.64 3.57
C ARG A 131 9.96 19.14 2.15
N ILE A 132 10.93 19.74 1.49
CA ILE A 132 11.42 19.28 0.18
C ILE A 132 12.90 19.00 0.34
N SER A 133 13.27 17.75 0.23
CA SER A 133 14.63 17.25 0.33
C SER A 133 15.12 16.65 -1.01
N PRO A 134 16.43 16.47 -1.22
CA PRO A 134 16.95 15.85 -2.45
C PRO A 134 16.54 14.37 -2.61
N GLU A 135 16.15 13.70 -1.53
CA GLU A 135 15.74 12.30 -1.51
C GLU A 135 14.27 12.11 -1.88
N ASP A 136 13.48 13.20 -1.86
CA ASP A 136 12.06 13.17 -2.15
C ASP A 136 11.77 13.02 -3.62
N TYR A 137 10.55 12.61 -3.90
CA TYR A 137 10.04 12.47 -5.24
C TYR A 137 9.15 13.66 -5.63
N GLU A 138 8.95 13.79 -6.92
CA GLU A 138 7.82 14.49 -7.49
C GLU A 138 6.70 13.49 -7.76
N SER A 139 5.45 13.83 -7.41
CA SER A 139 4.31 12.98 -7.75
C SER A 139 3.99 13.07 -9.25
N PRO A 140 3.34 12.06 -9.84
CA PRO A 140 2.92 12.12 -11.25
C PRO A 140 2.00 13.29 -11.60
N ASP A 141 1.34 13.90 -10.60
CA ASP A 141 0.50 15.09 -10.73
C ASP A 141 1.26 16.41 -10.41
N GLY A 142 2.58 16.35 -10.28
CA GLY A 142 3.48 17.53 -10.15
C GLY A 142 3.65 18.08 -8.75
N ARG A 143 3.21 17.39 -7.70
CA ARG A 143 3.49 17.78 -6.30
C ARG A 143 4.91 17.38 -5.92
N LYS A 144 5.62 18.26 -5.25
CA LYS A 144 6.98 18.04 -4.75
C LYS A 144 6.97 17.63 -3.28
N GLY A 145 8.10 17.11 -2.79
CA GLY A 145 8.26 16.69 -1.40
C GLY A 145 7.55 15.38 -1.09
N VAL A 146 7.39 14.49 -2.07
CA VAL A 146 6.71 13.22 -1.84
C VAL A 146 7.65 12.21 -1.18
N ASP A 147 7.24 11.74 0.01
CA ASP A 147 7.94 10.70 0.76
C ASP A 147 7.40 9.31 0.40
N ASN A 148 8.18 8.53 -0.31
CA ASN A 148 7.84 7.15 -0.64
C ASN A 148 9.09 6.32 -0.99
N GLN A 149 9.99 6.11 -0.04
CA GLN A 149 11.20 5.31 -0.29
C GLN A 149 10.90 3.84 -0.58
N PHE A 150 9.71 3.35 -0.22
CA PHE A 150 9.25 2.04 -0.68
C PHE A 150 9.11 1.95 -2.20
N ASN A 151 8.86 3.06 -2.92
CA ASN A 151 8.93 3.09 -4.38
C ASN A 151 10.35 2.73 -4.87
N ARG A 152 11.38 3.17 -4.16
CA ARG A 152 12.77 2.81 -4.48
C ARG A 152 13.06 1.34 -4.22
N ILE A 153 12.52 0.81 -3.12
CA ILE A 153 12.75 -0.58 -2.70
C ILE A 153 11.94 -1.55 -3.58
N LEU A 154 10.68 -1.27 -3.86
CA LEU A 154 9.77 -2.22 -4.51
C LEU A 154 9.51 -1.92 -5.99
N GLY A 155 9.84 -0.73 -6.50
CA GLY A 155 9.49 -0.28 -7.84
C GLY A 155 10.04 -1.15 -8.99
N CYS A 156 11.19 -1.81 -8.76
CA CYS A 156 11.76 -2.75 -9.71
C CYS A 156 11.59 -4.23 -9.28
N VAL A 157 10.64 -4.51 -8.40
CA VAL A 157 10.31 -5.88 -7.98
C VAL A 157 9.02 -6.32 -8.66
N GLU A 158 9.12 -7.28 -9.58
CA GLU A 158 8.01 -7.72 -10.44
C GLU A 158 6.73 -8.06 -9.66
N ALA A 159 6.88 -8.73 -8.51
CA ALA A 159 5.73 -9.15 -7.70
C ALA A 159 4.88 -7.98 -7.15
N PHE A 160 5.45 -6.79 -7.02
CA PHE A 160 4.77 -5.61 -6.48
C PHE A 160 4.26 -4.65 -7.57
N ARG A 161 4.60 -4.89 -8.82
CA ARG A 161 4.15 -4.09 -9.97
C ARG A 161 2.72 -4.45 -10.36
N GLU A 162 2.13 -3.65 -11.26
CA GLU A 162 0.78 -3.90 -11.76
C GLU A 162 0.67 -5.32 -12.36
N GLY A 163 -0.37 -6.04 -11.96
CA GLY A 163 -0.56 -7.45 -12.32
C GLY A 163 0.32 -8.45 -11.57
N GLY A 164 1.23 -7.98 -10.70
CA GLY A 164 2.10 -8.83 -9.92
C GLY A 164 1.39 -9.61 -8.80
N LEU A 165 2.01 -10.71 -8.38
CA LEU A 165 1.42 -11.65 -7.41
C LEU A 165 1.06 -11.00 -6.06
N SER A 166 1.84 -10.01 -5.61
CA SER A 166 1.58 -9.31 -4.35
C SER A 166 0.27 -8.52 -4.42
N HIS A 167 0.02 -7.80 -5.51
CA HIS A 167 -1.25 -7.08 -5.72
C HIS A 167 -2.45 -8.02 -5.74
N TYR A 168 -2.35 -9.10 -6.49
CA TYR A 168 -3.41 -10.11 -6.58
C TYR A 168 -3.71 -10.70 -5.19
N THR A 169 -2.68 -11.09 -4.45
CA THR A 169 -2.84 -11.71 -3.14
C THR A 169 -3.47 -10.76 -2.12
N VAL A 170 -3.03 -9.50 -2.07
CA VAL A 170 -3.57 -8.51 -1.13
C VAL A 170 -5.04 -8.22 -1.45
N ASN A 171 -5.38 -7.96 -2.71
CA ASN A 171 -6.75 -7.65 -3.10
C ASN A 171 -7.69 -8.84 -2.89
N ARG A 172 -7.27 -10.05 -3.25
CA ARG A 172 -8.06 -11.26 -2.98
C ARG A 172 -8.33 -11.43 -1.48
N ASN A 173 -7.35 -11.16 -0.63
CA ASN A 173 -7.54 -11.25 0.81
C ASN A 173 -8.48 -10.17 1.34
N LEU A 174 -8.50 -8.99 0.74
CA LEU A 174 -9.50 -7.98 1.05
C LEU A 174 -10.92 -8.43 0.69
N HIS A 175 -11.11 -9.20 -0.37
CA HIS A 175 -12.41 -9.78 -0.72
C HIS A 175 -12.87 -10.82 0.30
N LEU A 176 -11.97 -11.68 0.75
CA LEU A 176 -12.30 -12.85 1.56
C LEU A 176 -12.32 -12.58 3.06
N LEU A 177 -11.64 -11.52 3.54
CA LEU A 177 -11.39 -11.30 4.95
C LEU A 177 -12.12 -10.07 5.48
N SER A 178 -12.62 -10.24 6.70
CA SER A 178 -13.32 -9.24 7.49
C SER A 178 -12.32 -8.52 8.34
N GLN A 179 -11.53 -7.75 8.25
CA GLN A 179 -10.58 -7.06 9.15
C GLN A 179 -9.92 -5.90 8.42
N ARG A 180 -10.73 -4.91 8.12
CA ARG A 180 -10.36 -3.79 7.29
C ARG A 180 -10.31 -2.52 8.09
N MET A 181 -9.51 -1.60 7.61
CA MET A 181 -9.58 -0.22 8.07
C MET A 181 -10.92 0.40 7.68
N ILE A 182 -11.53 1.07 8.64
CA ILE A 182 -12.65 1.98 8.43
C ILE A 182 -12.15 3.38 8.77
N ILE A 183 -12.53 4.36 8.00
CA ILE A 183 -12.40 5.77 8.33
C ILE A 183 -13.80 6.34 8.52
N GLU A 184 -13.98 7.18 9.53
CA GLU A 184 -15.18 7.97 9.76
C GLU A 184 -14.78 9.44 9.73
N ILE A 185 -15.38 10.20 8.83
CA ILE A 185 -15.24 11.65 8.72
C ILE A 185 -16.45 12.23 9.44
N SER A 186 -16.24 13.00 10.49
CA SER A 186 -17.27 13.65 11.29
C SER A 186 -17.03 15.16 11.37
N ASP A 187 -18.04 15.87 11.88
CA ASP A 187 -18.11 17.33 11.90
C ASP A 187 -18.10 17.94 10.49
N LEU A 188 -18.57 17.18 9.50
CA LEU A 188 -18.56 17.53 8.09
C LEU A 188 -19.67 18.53 7.76
N ASP A 189 -19.29 19.71 7.32
CA ASP A 189 -20.23 20.76 6.88
C ASP A 189 -20.37 20.78 5.34
N ASP A 190 -19.26 20.60 4.61
CA ASP A 190 -19.25 20.55 3.15
C ASP A 190 -18.21 19.53 2.66
N ILE A 191 -18.67 18.52 1.92
CA ILE A 191 -17.79 17.47 1.36
C ILE A 191 -16.84 17.99 0.27
N ARG A 192 -17.06 19.16 -0.26
CA ARG A 192 -16.20 19.77 -1.27
C ARG A 192 -15.13 20.65 -0.64
N ASN A 193 -15.52 21.43 0.38
CA ASN A 193 -14.60 22.36 1.03
C ASN A 193 -14.97 22.49 2.50
N ASP A 194 -14.18 21.89 3.34
CA ASP A 194 -14.33 21.97 4.80
C ASP A 194 -12.96 22.23 5.43
N PRO A 195 -12.78 23.35 6.13
CA PRO A 195 -11.49 23.73 6.69
C PRO A 195 -11.04 22.84 7.85
N GLU A 196 -11.98 22.16 8.51
CA GLU A 196 -11.67 21.27 9.61
C GLU A 196 -12.72 20.18 9.78
N VAL A 197 -12.30 18.93 9.59
CA VAL A 197 -13.09 17.73 9.88
C VAL A 197 -12.37 16.88 10.91
N THR A 198 -13.11 16.03 11.61
CA THR A 198 -12.54 15.01 12.50
C THR A 198 -12.54 13.68 11.76
N VAL A 199 -11.38 13.01 11.70
CA VAL A 199 -11.22 11.70 11.09
C VAL A 199 -10.88 10.67 12.15
N ARG A 200 -11.71 9.63 12.27
CA ARG A 200 -11.44 8.48 13.15
C ARG A 200 -11.20 7.24 12.34
N THR A 201 -10.27 6.42 12.80
CA THR A 201 -10.00 5.11 12.19
C THR A 201 -10.53 4.01 13.09
N TYR A 202 -10.91 2.90 12.48
CA TYR A 202 -11.38 1.71 13.18
C TYR A 202 -10.96 0.45 12.43
N ARG A 203 -11.18 -0.70 13.07
CA ARG A 203 -11.13 -2.01 12.42
C ARG A 203 -12.54 -2.57 12.29
N GLY A 204 -12.93 -2.93 11.08
CA GLY A 204 -14.21 -3.56 10.78
C GLY A 204 -14.19 -5.07 10.96
N LEU A 205 -15.36 -5.66 11.15
CA LEU A 205 -15.57 -7.10 11.31
C LEU A 205 -16.23 -7.76 10.10
N ASP A 206 -16.98 -6.98 9.30
CA ASP A 206 -17.82 -7.56 8.26
C ASP A 206 -17.12 -7.49 6.88
N PRO A 207 -17.43 -8.42 5.97
CA PRO A 207 -17.05 -8.31 4.59
C PRO A 207 -17.72 -7.09 3.94
N ILE A 208 -17.16 -6.58 2.86
CA ILE A 208 -17.83 -5.59 2.01
C ILE A 208 -18.70 -6.28 0.97
N ASN A 209 -19.68 -5.55 0.47
CA ASN A 209 -20.50 -6.00 -0.62
C ASN A 209 -19.79 -5.77 -1.96
N TYR A 210 -19.96 -6.70 -2.89
CA TYR A 210 -19.48 -6.61 -4.26
C TYR A 210 -20.66 -6.73 -5.20
N SER A 211 -20.62 -5.99 -6.30
CA SER A 211 -21.53 -6.13 -7.42
C SER A 211 -21.22 -7.39 -8.23
N THR A 212 -22.08 -7.71 -9.17
CA THR A 212 -21.92 -8.86 -10.07
C THR A 212 -20.70 -8.77 -10.99
N ASP A 213 -20.18 -7.57 -11.20
CA ASP A 213 -18.94 -7.31 -11.94
C ASP A 213 -17.71 -7.15 -11.03
N ASP A 214 -17.81 -7.67 -9.81
CA ASP A 214 -16.71 -7.76 -8.81
C ASP A 214 -16.18 -6.39 -8.35
N LYS A 215 -17.03 -5.37 -8.35
CA LYS A 215 -16.67 -4.04 -7.81
C LYS A 215 -17.24 -3.84 -6.41
N PRO A 216 -16.44 -3.26 -5.48
CA PRO A 216 -16.95 -2.92 -4.15
C PRO A 216 -18.11 -1.91 -4.28
N THR A 217 -19.21 -2.18 -3.57
CA THR A 217 -20.39 -1.33 -3.60
C THR A 217 -20.55 -0.53 -2.31
N PRO A 218 -20.87 0.79 -2.40
CA PRO A 218 -21.25 1.60 -1.26
C PRO A 218 -22.52 1.11 -0.56
N GLY A 219 -22.82 1.68 0.62
CA GLY A 219 -24.11 1.49 1.33
C GLY A 219 -24.22 0.22 2.17
N GLY A 220 -23.15 -0.58 2.26
CA GLY A 220 -23.10 -1.73 3.16
C GLY A 220 -23.06 -1.33 4.64
N THR A 221 -23.16 -2.33 5.52
CA THR A 221 -23.03 -2.14 6.98
C THR A 221 -21.71 -2.70 7.49
N GLN A 222 -21.15 -2.08 8.54
CA GLN A 222 -19.94 -2.56 9.21
C GLN A 222 -20.09 -2.52 10.72
N ARG A 223 -19.82 -3.64 11.37
CA ARG A 223 -19.63 -3.71 12.80
C ARG A 223 -18.17 -3.39 13.14
N LEU A 224 -17.94 -2.68 14.22
CA LEU A 224 -16.59 -2.37 14.69
C LEU A 224 -16.05 -3.49 15.58
N ASP A 225 -14.77 -3.81 15.44
CA ASP A 225 -14.08 -4.78 16.32
C ASP A 225 -13.74 -4.12 17.67
N ARG A 226 -14.70 -4.11 18.58
CA ARG A 226 -14.52 -3.54 19.93
C ARG A 226 -13.63 -4.38 20.85
N GLN A 227 -13.46 -5.67 20.57
CA GLN A 227 -12.67 -6.57 21.42
C GLN A 227 -11.16 -6.47 21.15
N ARG A 228 -10.80 -6.29 19.90
CA ARG A 228 -9.40 -6.24 19.44
C ARG A 228 -9.04 -4.91 18.78
N GLY A 229 -10.03 -4.06 18.64
CA GLY A 229 -10.00 -2.89 17.79
C GLY A 229 -9.45 -1.63 18.45
N ALA A 230 -9.42 -1.53 19.77
CA ALA A 230 -9.00 -0.30 20.46
C ALA A 230 -7.65 0.25 19.98
N ARG A 231 -6.71 -0.62 19.60
CA ARG A 231 -5.40 -0.19 19.05
C ARG A 231 -5.47 0.39 17.64
N PHE A 232 -6.60 0.22 16.95
CA PHE A 232 -6.86 0.78 15.62
C PHE A 232 -7.73 2.03 15.68
N GLU A 233 -8.21 2.39 16.88
CA GLU A 233 -9.03 3.57 17.11
C GLU A 233 -8.11 4.77 17.31
N VAL A 234 -7.96 5.57 16.27
CA VAL A 234 -7.16 6.78 16.30
C VAL A 234 -8.01 7.92 15.78
N THR A 235 -7.84 9.09 16.38
CA THR A 235 -8.54 10.32 15.97
C THR A 235 -7.50 11.35 15.54
N THR A 236 -7.74 11.98 14.39
CA THR A 236 -6.94 13.07 13.88
C THR A 236 -7.86 14.13 13.27
N LYS A 237 -7.34 15.32 13.02
CA LYS A 237 -8.01 16.35 12.24
C LYS A 237 -7.66 16.20 10.76
N GLY A 238 -8.42 16.87 9.93
CA GLY A 238 -8.16 16.97 8.51
C GLY A 238 -8.93 18.14 7.90
N LYS A 239 -8.70 18.36 6.63
CA LYS A 239 -9.43 19.36 5.82
C LYS A 239 -9.81 18.76 4.49
N ILE A 240 -10.87 19.30 3.90
CA ILE A 240 -11.30 18.96 2.55
C ILE A 240 -11.17 20.21 1.66
N VAL A 241 -10.45 20.06 0.57
CA VAL A 241 -10.25 21.12 -0.42
C VAL A 241 -10.52 20.57 -1.81
N GLY A 242 -11.49 21.11 -2.51
CA GLY A 242 -11.89 20.63 -3.84
C GLY A 242 -12.32 19.15 -3.86
N GLY A 243 -12.94 18.67 -2.79
CA GLY A 243 -13.33 17.25 -2.65
C GLY A 243 -12.17 16.31 -2.26
N VAL A 244 -11.00 16.84 -1.94
CA VAL A 244 -9.85 16.03 -1.48
C VAL A 244 -9.69 16.18 0.02
N LEU A 245 -9.90 15.10 0.76
CA LEU A 245 -9.57 14.99 2.18
C LEU A 245 -8.05 14.86 2.32
N LEU A 246 -7.46 15.67 3.20
CA LEU A 246 -6.09 15.50 3.70
C LEU A 246 -6.13 15.55 5.23
N THR A 247 -5.64 14.50 5.89
CA THR A 247 -5.55 14.44 7.35
C THR A 247 -4.24 15.05 7.87
N ASP A 248 -4.29 15.51 9.11
CA ASP A 248 -3.07 15.79 9.87
C ASP A 248 -2.32 14.50 10.18
N PRO A 249 -0.99 14.56 10.42
CA PRO A 249 -0.19 13.39 10.73
C PRO A 249 -0.61 12.75 12.06
N VAL A 250 -0.67 11.42 12.08
CA VAL A 250 -1.00 10.64 13.28
C VAL A 250 -0.33 9.28 13.27
N ASP A 251 0.07 8.78 14.43
CA ASP A 251 0.53 7.41 14.58
C ASP A 251 -0.66 6.45 14.49
N LEU A 252 -0.59 5.52 13.56
CA LEU A 252 -1.69 4.65 13.18
C LEU A 252 -1.24 3.19 13.18
N ASN A 253 -2.04 2.31 13.78
CA ASN A 253 -1.93 0.88 13.54
C ASN A 253 -2.83 0.52 12.36
N PHE A 254 -2.21 0.08 11.29
CA PHE A 254 -2.91 -0.30 10.07
C PHE A 254 -3.22 -1.81 10.11
N PRO A 255 -4.50 -2.23 10.11
CA PRO A 255 -4.86 -3.63 10.10
C PRO A 255 -4.56 -4.22 8.72
N TRP A 256 -3.52 -5.02 8.65
CA TRP A 256 -3.09 -5.62 7.39
C TRP A 256 -3.04 -7.15 7.50
N ARG A 257 -3.59 -7.82 6.50
CA ARG A 257 -3.61 -9.27 6.47
C ARG A 257 -3.32 -9.78 5.06
N PRO A 258 -2.06 -9.74 4.64
CA PRO A 258 -1.70 -10.07 3.26
C PRO A 258 -1.84 -11.55 2.94
N ASN A 259 -1.86 -12.42 3.95
CA ASN A 259 -1.95 -13.86 3.78
C ASN A 259 -2.65 -14.50 4.99
N THR A 260 -2.21 -15.64 5.45
CA THR A 260 -2.80 -16.37 6.60
C THR A 260 -2.51 -15.74 7.96
N GLY A 261 -1.51 -14.89 8.05
CA GLY A 261 -1.13 -14.19 9.28
C GLY A 261 -1.85 -12.85 9.45
N ALA A 262 -2.39 -12.58 10.64
CA ALA A 262 -2.85 -11.25 11.00
C ALA A 262 -1.64 -10.42 11.43
N ASN A 263 -1.41 -9.31 10.76
CA ASN A 263 -0.40 -8.33 11.12
C ASN A 263 -1.01 -6.96 11.27
N ASP A 264 -0.39 -6.20 12.16
CA ASP A 264 -0.67 -4.79 12.29
C ASP A 264 0.61 -4.07 11.90
N TYR A 265 0.54 -3.15 10.96
CA TYR A 265 1.65 -2.25 10.72
C TYR A 265 1.48 -0.99 11.53
N LYS A 266 2.52 -0.61 12.23
CA LYS A 266 2.61 0.72 12.80
C LYS A 266 3.17 1.66 11.75
N LEU A 267 2.35 2.66 11.38
CA LEU A 267 2.76 3.79 10.57
C LEU A 267 2.86 5.00 11.49
N ARG A 268 4.04 5.61 11.55
CA ARG A 268 4.28 6.84 12.29
C ARG A 268 3.98 8.03 11.39
N GLY A 269 3.41 9.09 11.96
CA GLY A 269 3.08 10.30 11.20
C GLY A 269 2.21 10.05 9.97
N ALA A 270 1.32 9.05 10.02
CA ALA A 270 0.51 8.66 8.87
C ALA A 270 -0.46 9.76 8.47
N ARG A 271 -0.62 9.96 7.16
CA ARG A 271 -1.58 10.87 6.54
C ARG A 271 -2.43 10.11 5.52
N ILE A 272 -3.69 10.51 5.40
CA ILE A 272 -4.63 10.01 4.38
C ILE A 272 -4.92 11.17 3.44
N ARG A 273 -4.71 10.98 2.14
CA ARG A 273 -5.07 11.92 1.08
C ARG A 273 -5.92 11.21 0.06
N VAL A 274 -7.23 11.47 0.05
CA VAL A 274 -8.18 10.79 -0.83
C VAL A 274 -9.15 11.77 -1.45
N ALA A 275 -9.43 11.60 -2.74
CA ALA A 275 -10.49 12.32 -3.45
C ALA A 275 -11.82 11.62 -3.19
N LEU A 276 -12.79 12.37 -2.70
CA LEU A 276 -14.15 11.93 -2.39
C LEU A 276 -15.03 12.10 -3.63
N SER A 277 -15.72 11.06 -4.03
CA SER A 277 -16.65 11.07 -5.18
C SER A 277 -17.99 10.52 -4.75
N ALA A 278 -19.06 11.27 -5.04
CA ALA A 278 -20.41 10.81 -4.81
C ALA A 278 -20.84 9.78 -5.89
N THR A 279 -21.60 8.78 -5.48
CA THR A 279 -22.31 7.84 -6.35
C THR A 279 -23.79 7.80 -5.96
N PRO A 280 -24.68 7.22 -6.77
CA PRO A 280 -26.09 7.09 -6.40
C PRO A 280 -26.31 6.35 -5.06
N GLU A 281 -25.41 5.42 -4.72
CA GLU A 281 -25.51 4.57 -3.53
C GLU A 281 -24.70 5.09 -2.33
N GLY A 282 -23.90 6.16 -2.49
CA GLY A 282 -23.06 6.69 -1.43
C GLY A 282 -21.78 7.36 -1.94
N TYR A 283 -20.65 7.10 -1.29
CA TYR A 283 -19.37 7.68 -1.65
C TYR A 283 -18.31 6.61 -1.94
N VAL A 284 -17.40 6.98 -2.82
CA VAL A 284 -16.12 6.30 -3.05
C VAL A 284 -15.01 7.29 -2.79
N ALA A 285 -13.95 6.88 -2.10
CA ALA A 285 -12.74 7.67 -1.94
C ALA A 285 -11.54 6.94 -2.53
N LYS A 286 -10.71 7.64 -3.29
CA LYS A 286 -9.49 7.09 -3.91
C LYS A 286 -8.30 8.00 -3.68
N GLY A 287 -7.15 7.41 -3.41
CA GLY A 287 -5.92 8.16 -3.22
C GLY A 287 -4.89 7.38 -2.43
N HIS A 288 -4.27 8.02 -1.46
CA HIS A 288 -3.12 7.47 -0.75
C HIS A 288 -3.32 7.46 0.77
N LEU A 289 -2.80 6.40 1.39
CA LEU A 289 -2.44 6.33 2.79
C LEU A 289 -0.92 6.23 2.84
N ALA A 290 -0.25 7.16 3.49
CA ALA A 290 1.21 7.16 3.61
C ALA A 290 1.64 7.38 5.06
N GLY A 291 2.88 7.01 5.39
CA GLY A 291 3.46 7.18 6.71
C GLY A 291 4.86 6.56 6.76
N PHE A 292 5.51 6.64 7.91
CA PHE A 292 6.82 6.03 8.12
C PHE A 292 6.66 4.65 8.77
N ALA A 293 7.08 3.61 8.07
CA ALA A 293 7.10 2.24 8.57
C ALA A 293 8.36 2.02 9.44
N ASP A 294 8.17 1.77 10.72
CA ASP A 294 9.25 1.38 11.64
C ASP A 294 9.86 0.05 11.18
N ILE A 295 11.15 0.05 10.86
CA ILE A 295 11.81 -1.08 10.21
C ILE A 295 11.70 -2.38 11.02
N PRO A 296 12.02 -2.43 12.33
CA PRO A 296 11.90 -3.66 13.11
C PRO A 296 10.48 -4.20 13.16
N THR A 297 9.50 -3.32 13.37
CA THR A 297 8.08 -3.70 13.46
C THR A 297 7.54 -4.18 12.12
N TRP A 298 7.86 -3.44 11.04
CA TRP A 298 7.47 -3.82 9.69
C TRP A 298 8.08 -5.16 9.30
N TRP A 299 9.39 -5.35 9.57
CA TRP A 299 10.09 -6.60 9.31
C TRP A 299 9.48 -7.78 10.05
N ALA A 300 9.22 -7.63 11.34
CA ALA A 300 8.57 -8.67 12.14
C ALA A 300 7.18 -9.03 11.60
N GLY A 301 6.42 -8.03 11.15
CA GLY A 301 5.13 -8.20 10.50
C GLY A 301 5.23 -8.90 9.16
N PHE A 302 6.14 -8.45 8.31
CA PHE A 302 6.42 -9.04 7.00
C PHE A 302 6.84 -10.50 7.12
N MET A 303 7.70 -10.82 8.08
CA MET A 303 8.13 -12.18 8.37
C MET A 303 7.00 -13.11 8.80
N LYS A 304 6.08 -12.61 9.64
CA LYS A 304 4.89 -13.38 10.04
C LYS A 304 3.96 -13.64 8.86
N ALA A 305 3.85 -12.67 7.95
CA ALA A 305 2.96 -12.77 6.80
C ALA A 305 3.45 -13.76 5.75
N TYR A 306 4.72 -13.68 5.41
CA TYR A 306 5.29 -14.41 4.29
C TYR A 306 6.14 -15.61 4.72
N GLY A 307 6.71 -15.58 5.93
CA GLY A 307 7.52 -16.67 6.47
C GLY A 307 8.61 -17.12 5.49
N GLY A 308 8.75 -18.43 5.32
CA GLY A 308 9.70 -19.03 4.39
C GLY A 308 9.37 -18.85 2.90
N ARG A 309 8.19 -18.31 2.57
CA ARG A 309 7.76 -18.04 1.19
C ARG A 309 8.01 -16.60 0.72
N MET A 310 8.79 -15.84 1.47
CA MET A 310 9.09 -14.46 1.08
C MET A 310 9.71 -14.39 -0.32
N GLN A 311 10.59 -15.30 -0.63
CA GLN A 311 11.28 -15.39 -1.92
C GLN A 311 10.29 -15.65 -3.07
N ASP A 312 9.28 -16.48 -2.83
CA ASP A 312 8.26 -16.81 -3.83
C ASP A 312 7.30 -15.63 -4.09
N VAL A 313 7.07 -14.78 -3.08
CA VAL A 313 6.07 -13.71 -3.13
C VAL A 313 6.68 -12.36 -3.48
N SER A 314 7.88 -12.06 -2.97
CA SER A 314 8.53 -10.76 -3.13
C SER A 314 9.63 -10.74 -4.18
N ASN A 315 10.06 -11.90 -4.69
CA ASN A 315 11.23 -12.03 -5.57
C ASN A 315 12.54 -11.48 -4.97
N LEU A 316 12.59 -11.30 -3.65
CA LEU A 316 13.76 -10.76 -2.96
C LEU A 316 14.18 -11.69 -1.82
N SER A 317 15.49 -11.78 -1.58
CA SER A 317 16.00 -12.46 -0.41
C SER A 317 15.73 -11.67 0.88
N ALA A 318 15.64 -12.35 2.02
CA ALA A 318 15.51 -11.69 3.31
C ALA A 318 16.67 -10.70 3.59
N PRO A 319 17.94 -11.07 3.35
CA PRO A 319 19.06 -10.14 3.45
C PRO A 319 18.93 -8.93 2.54
N SER A 320 18.49 -9.12 1.31
CA SER A 320 18.35 -8.07 0.30
C SER A 320 17.35 -7.00 0.71
N ILE A 321 16.12 -7.42 1.03
CA ILE A 321 15.07 -6.47 1.40
C ILE A 321 15.37 -5.77 2.73
N TYR A 322 15.96 -6.48 3.70
CA TYR A 322 16.28 -5.86 4.98
C TYR A 322 17.40 -4.82 4.85
N ARG A 323 18.43 -5.09 4.05
CA ARG A 323 19.49 -4.12 3.72
C ARG A 323 18.92 -2.92 2.97
N ALA A 324 17.99 -3.16 2.03
CA ALA A 324 17.33 -2.07 1.31
C ALA A 324 16.53 -1.17 2.27
N LEU A 325 15.79 -1.74 3.23
CA LEU A 325 15.10 -0.96 4.26
C LEU A 325 16.06 -0.08 5.07
N LEU A 326 17.22 -0.63 5.46
CA LEU A 326 18.21 0.14 6.21
C LEU A 326 18.90 1.23 5.37
N ASN A 327 19.13 0.96 4.08
CA ASN A 327 19.81 1.90 3.19
C ASN A 327 18.93 3.07 2.75
N TYR A 328 17.62 2.84 2.68
CA TYR A 328 16.64 3.83 2.26
C TYR A 328 15.76 4.34 3.41
N ALA A 329 16.22 4.13 4.65
CA ALA A 329 15.57 4.71 5.82
C ALA A 329 15.70 6.24 5.79
N ASP A 330 14.56 6.93 5.86
CA ASP A 330 14.46 8.38 5.65
C ASP A 330 13.76 9.13 6.80
N GLY A 331 13.35 8.41 7.86
CA GLY A 331 12.66 9.04 8.99
C GLY A 331 12.99 8.45 10.35
N TYR A 332 12.65 9.24 11.38
CA TYR A 332 12.75 8.87 12.79
C TYR A 332 14.15 8.40 13.20
N PRO A 333 15.12 9.33 13.21
CA PRO A 333 16.50 9.00 13.61
C PRO A 333 16.56 8.53 15.08
N ASP A 334 17.42 7.54 15.33
CA ASP A 334 17.77 7.12 16.68
C ASP A 334 18.75 8.09 17.36
N GLU A 335 19.21 7.76 18.56
CA GLU A 335 20.15 8.57 19.34
C GLU A 335 21.51 8.80 18.63
N SER A 336 21.86 7.94 17.67
CA SER A 336 23.08 8.11 16.86
C SER A 336 22.85 8.98 15.62
N GLY A 337 21.60 9.41 15.36
CA GLY A 337 21.21 10.15 14.17
C GLY A 337 20.89 9.27 12.96
N LYS A 338 20.88 7.94 13.12
CA LYS A 338 20.54 7.01 12.03
C LYS A 338 19.04 6.83 11.93
N ASN A 339 18.49 7.02 10.72
CA ASN A 339 17.07 6.78 10.46
C ASN A 339 16.67 5.32 10.73
N THR A 340 15.50 5.12 11.35
CA THR A 340 14.97 3.81 11.76
C THR A 340 13.66 3.45 11.11
N ALA A 341 13.09 4.35 10.32
CA ALA A 341 11.84 4.16 9.60
C ALA A 341 11.99 4.51 8.12
N VAL A 342 11.16 3.92 7.29
CA VAL A 342 11.12 4.14 5.84
C VAL A 342 9.75 4.68 5.45
N SER A 343 9.71 5.73 4.66
CA SER A 343 8.46 6.25 4.12
C SER A 343 7.82 5.24 3.16
N ILE A 344 6.53 5.03 3.34
CA ILE A 344 5.72 4.07 2.59
C ILE A 344 4.40 4.70 2.19
N THR A 345 4.00 4.47 0.95
CA THR A 345 2.70 4.90 0.46
C THR A 345 1.93 3.71 -0.08
N TYR A 346 0.64 3.69 0.22
CA TYR A 346 -0.32 2.75 -0.34
C TYR A 346 -1.35 3.50 -1.19
N ASP A 347 -1.64 2.97 -2.39
CA ASP A 347 -2.87 3.29 -3.09
C ASP A 347 -4.03 2.66 -2.33
N VAL A 348 -5.02 3.46 -2.01
CA VAL A 348 -6.20 3.03 -1.28
C VAL A 348 -7.48 3.43 -1.99
N GLN A 349 -8.48 2.57 -1.87
CA GLN A 349 -9.85 2.91 -2.20
C GLN A 349 -10.74 2.55 -1.02
N PHE A 350 -11.70 3.43 -0.74
CA PHE A 350 -12.73 3.21 0.26
C PHE A 350 -14.11 3.31 -0.40
N VAL A 351 -15.09 2.62 0.17
CA VAL A 351 -16.50 2.76 -0.16
C VAL A 351 -17.29 3.08 1.10
N SER A 352 -18.33 3.93 0.98
CA SER A 352 -19.12 4.33 2.13
C SER A 352 -19.90 3.16 2.73
N VAL A 353 -20.05 3.19 4.04
CA VAL A 353 -20.74 2.16 4.84
C VAL A 353 -21.48 2.79 5.99
N HIS A 354 -22.45 2.06 6.54
CA HIS A 354 -23.11 2.39 7.79
C HIS A 354 -22.45 1.63 8.95
N ILE A 355 -21.91 2.36 9.94
CA ILE A 355 -21.41 1.75 11.16
C ILE A 355 -22.60 1.31 12.01
N VAL A 356 -22.64 0.02 12.32
CA VAL A 356 -23.66 -0.55 13.21
C VAL A 356 -23.09 -0.59 14.63
N PRO A 357 -23.80 -0.01 15.61
CA PRO A 357 -23.39 -0.11 17.01
C PRO A 357 -23.27 -1.59 17.44
N THR A 358 -22.11 -1.95 17.96
CA THR A 358 -21.90 -3.27 18.55
C THR A 358 -21.89 -3.13 20.07
N GLY A 359 -22.97 -3.59 20.70
CA GLY A 359 -23.01 -3.75 22.17
C GLY A 359 -22.62 -5.18 22.56
N PRO A 360 -22.27 -5.44 23.82
CA PRO A 360 -22.05 -6.77 24.34
C PRO A 360 -23.27 -7.70 24.16
N ASP A 361 -24.46 -7.14 23.99
CA ASP A 361 -25.73 -7.85 23.87
C ASP A 361 -26.04 -8.34 22.45
N LEU A 362 -25.21 -7.97 21.43
CA LEU A 362 -25.40 -8.35 20.04
C LEU A 362 -24.46 -9.48 19.56
N MET A 363 -23.80 -10.17 20.49
CA MET A 363 -23.04 -11.37 20.14
C MET A 363 -24.02 -12.48 19.73
N PRO A 364 -23.79 -13.16 18.58
CA PRO A 364 -24.61 -14.30 18.21
C PRO A 364 -24.62 -15.34 19.35
N ALA A 365 -25.78 -15.82 19.72
CA ALA A 365 -25.98 -16.79 20.85
C ALA A 365 -25.07 -18.03 20.74
N ALA A 366 -24.63 -18.40 19.55
CA ALA A 366 -23.68 -19.50 19.28
C ALA A 366 -22.26 -19.28 19.86
N GLN A 367 -21.83 -18.04 20.12
CA GLN A 367 -20.54 -17.79 20.76
C GLN A 367 -20.58 -17.76 22.29
N VAL A 368 -21.76 -17.61 22.86
CA VAL A 368 -21.97 -17.62 24.31
C VAL A 368 -22.02 -19.06 24.83
N ALA A 369 -22.60 -19.99 24.07
CA ALA A 369 -22.72 -21.40 24.44
C ALA A 369 -21.39 -22.17 24.55
N GLY A 370 -20.34 -21.69 23.91
CA GLY A 370 -19.02 -22.34 23.91
C GLY A 370 -18.15 -22.05 25.16
N ARG A 371 -18.55 -21.12 26.02
CA ARG A 371 -17.76 -20.75 27.20
C ARG A 371 -18.08 -21.53 28.48
N ASP A 372 -19.24 -22.17 28.55
CA ASP A 372 -19.71 -22.84 29.78
C ASP A 372 -19.37 -24.33 29.88
N GLN A 373 -18.70 -24.91 28.89
CA GLN A 373 -18.33 -26.33 28.91
C GLN A 373 -16.86 -26.62 29.25
N ARG A 374 -16.15 -25.66 29.85
CA ARG A 374 -14.82 -25.91 30.42
C ARG A 374 -14.76 -25.39 31.85
N LYS A 375 -15.34 -26.15 32.72
CA LYS A 375 -14.99 -26.21 34.16
C LYS A 375 -14.62 -27.64 34.50
#